data_74a56e1768aa24cbda479bbd715ade6f
#
_entry.id   74a56e1768aa24cbda479bbd715ade6f
#
_cell.length_a   1.000
_cell.length_b   1.000
_cell.length_c   1.000
_cell.angle_alpha   90.00
_cell.angle_beta   90.00
_cell.angle_gamma   90.00
#
_symmetry.space_group_name_H-M   'P 1'
#
loop_
_entity.id
_entity.type
_entity.pdbx_description
1 polymer ?
#
loop_
_entity_poly.entity_id
_entity_poly.type
_entity_poly.pdbx_seq_one_letter_code
_entity_poly.pdbx_strand_id
1 'polypeptide(L)'
;MKMRHLITGLFVSALVLGACEDPDELVMSGSENMQTLIVKGRLVSDENVEYDAVVDEAAGIITVQVPYYISDTEAVQGDLTAMKVRGSLPYGTRFEPGLSGIHDLAAGIERTLVSDVDGSSRHYTINAAYVKSDQAFATRVSLADMPNAVVSIEEPETEDGTGSITVYKTSSSIDGALKAATVTVSPWATIECRAMNGDGTIDLSEFPDIVVVSQDGSVRKTYKTAVDLPSFVPSGKAGYIASLFGFQILENNEYGFEAENNRTLAVVGDYLIVGNSGDASKMVVMNRFTGKPTGLSVNATGISRSIHAITSDSAGHLVAVAYTNSSTLPDFEVWVWKNGIGDAPTLIFSKSLPSDPYFAPLRSANPGTTTYDIGRMVDVIGDVTSGEAIIGTSCIQKIRSVFIPLADGVASTATAVVEFRSNSLASMWYTTKPVLFSMGDDNLSPGYVYGSGNERRTVTYVPANGISATQFTVPTTHFWLTDKITGVDCIDFNGMRLIGIQNCHKDNASGIKSARLYVADIADPAAGALISGFLFDSREGNLTTGTADIPGTGYSPTGMTSSYPFVSGDVVLGANGNGTGDVAFGASEDGNAVQAYMLTTDNGILAYEITRYDI
;
A
#
# COMPACT_ATOMS: atom_id res chain seq x y z
N MET A 1 33.70 10.97 -29.41
CA MET A 1 35.13 11.26 -29.30
C MET A 1 35.35 12.27 -28.18
N LYS A 2 35.66 11.81 -26.97
CA LYS A 2 36.34 12.54 -25.89
C LYS A 2 36.73 11.52 -24.82
N MET A 3 38.02 11.32 -24.75
CA MET A 3 38.76 10.45 -23.87
C MET A 3 38.74 10.97 -22.44
N ARG A 4 38.45 10.13 -21.46
CA ARG A 4 38.63 10.45 -20.03
C ARG A 4 39.79 9.63 -19.49
N HIS A 5 40.76 10.35 -18.98
CA HIS A 5 41.99 9.82 -18.41
C HIS A 5 41.73 9.16 -17.05
N LEU A 6 42.24 7.95 -16.92
CA LEU A 6 42.41 7.22 -15.67
C LEU A 6 43.70 7.73 -15.00
N ILE A 7 43.62 8.25 -13.79
CA ILE A 7 44.80 8.58 -12.98
C ILE A 7 44.94 7.48 -11.92
N THR A 8 45.95 6.66 -12.12
CA THR A 8 46.41 5.64 -11.17
C THR A 8 47.39 6.30 -10.20
N GLY A 9 47.00 6.46 -8.96
CA GLY A 9 47.91 6.94 -7.90
C GLY A 9 48.70 5.79 -7.29
N LEU A 10 49.98 5.85 -7.49
CA LEU A 10 50.99 4.94 -6.93
C LEU A 10 51.31 5.36 -5.50
N PHE A 11 51.02 4.51 -4.51
CA PHE A 11 51.50 4.71 -3.12
C PHE A 11 52.94 4.17 -3.01
N VAL A 12 53.87 5.07 -2.81
CA VAL A 12 55.24 4.73 -2.41
C VAL A 12 55.29 4.80 -0.86
N SER A 13 55.49 3.65 -0.24
CA SER A 13 55.78 3.52 1.18
C SER A 13 57.26 3.80 1.40
N ALA A 14 57.57 4.95 2.01
CA ALA A 14 58.90 5.21 2.55
C ALA A 14 58.87 4.94 4.08
N LEU A 15 59.50 3.86 4.49
CA LEU A 15 59.89 3.65 5.89
C LEU A 15 60.99 4.64 6.25
N VAL A 16 60.67 5.56 7.13
CA VAL A 16 61.69 6.35 7.84
C VAL A 16 61.75 5.86 9.30
N LEU A 17 62.82 5.14 9.58
CA LEU A 17 63.23 4.91 10.97
C LEU A 17 63.94 6.21 11.46
N GLY A 18 63.25 6.98 12.24
CA GLY A 18 63.78 8.21 12.87
C GLY A 18 63.61 8.13 14.36
N ALA A 19 64.71 8.21 15.03
CA ALA A 19 65.04 8.41 16.42
C ALA A 19 63.92 8.84 17.39
N CYS A 20 63.96 8.26 18.59
CA CYS A 20 63.30 8.81 19.77
C CYS A 20 63.86 10.24 20.02
N GLU A 21 63.10 11.24 19.66
CA GLU A 21 63.14 12.54 20.31
C GLU A 21 62.13 12.50 21.46
N ASP A 22 62.49 13.10 22.56
CA ASP A 22 61.59 13.33 23.69
C ASP A 22 60.29 13.92 23.18
N PRO A 23 59.11 13.48 23.65
CA PRO A 23 57.88 14.08 23.24
C PRO A 23 57.95 15.56 23.58
N ASP A 24 58.04 16.42 22.57
CA ASP A 24 57.82 17.85 22.75
C ASP A 24 56.55 18.03 23.56
N GLU A 25 56.57 18.87 24.56
CA GLU A 25 55.40 19.30 25.28
C GLU A 25 54.35 19.61 24.25
N LEU A 26 53.22 18.90 24.32
CA LEU A 26 52.05 19.18 23.48
C LEU A 26 51.70 20.65 23.70
N VAL A 27 52.21 21.51 22.83
CA VAL A 27 51.79 22.91 22.79
C VAL A 27 50.35 22.86 22.30
N MET A 28 49.45 22.93 23.24
CA MET A 28 48.03 23.04 23.01
C MET A 28 47.83 24.32 22.20
N SER A 29 47.58 24.19 20.90
CA SER A 29 47.24 25.33 20.06
C SER A 29 46.03 26.02 20.67
N GLY A 30 46.22 27.30 20.97
CA GLY A 30 45.26 28.09 21.72
C GLY A 30 43.89 28.08 21.12
N SER A 31 42.96 28.13 21.98
CA SER A 31 41.58 28.64 22.05
C SER A 31 40.70 28.86 20.77
N GLU A 32 41.16 28.63 19.55
CA GLU A 32 40.37 28.91 18.36
C GLU A 32 39.45 27.75 17.92
N ASN A 33 39.56 26.60 18.58
CA ASN A 33 38.66 25.45 18.41
C ASN A 33 38.09 24.98 19.75
N MET A 34 37.59 25.91 20.55
CA MET A 34 36.84 25.54 21.75
C MET A 34 35.58 24.80 21.34
N GLN A 35 35.49 23.50 21.62
CA GLN A 35 34.22 22.79 21.60
C GLN A 35 33.28 23.55 22.53
N THR A 36 32.11 23.90 22.00
CA THR A 36 31.05 24.54 22.77
C THR A 36 30.60 23.55 23.85
N LEU A 37 30.36 24.07 25.07
CA LEU A 37 29.76 23.27 26.14
C LEU A 37 28.36 22.83 25.69
N ILE A 38 28.17 21.53 25.46
CA ILE A 38 26.90 20.93 25.09
C ILE A 38 26.48 20.00 26.22
N VAL A 39 25.27 20.19 26.73
CA VAL A 39 24.69 19.31 27.76
C VAL A 39 23.37 18.73 27.21
N LYS A 40 23.17 17.46 27.49
CA LYS A 40 21.94 16.73 27.14
C LYS A 40 21.42 15.96 28.34
N GLY A 41 20.11 15.90 28.47
CA GLY A 41 19.42 15.10 29.47
C GLY A 41 18.70 13.92 28.87
N ARG A 42 18.46 12.89 29.69
CA ARG A 42 17.60 11.75 29.36
C ARG A 42 16.72 11.41 30.55
N LEU A 43 15.46 11.06 30.29
CA LEU A 43 14.62 10.50 31.34
C LEU A 43 15.03 9.04 31.61
N VAL A 44 14.96 8.61 32.84
CA VAL A 44 15.23 7.20 33.22
C VAL A 44 14.13 6.29 32.61
N SER A 45 12.90 6.81 32.46
CA SER A 45 11.78 6.10 31.83
C SER A 45 11.93 5.90 30.32
N ASP A 46 12.75 6.74 29.66
CA ASP A 46 13.05 6.64 28.23
C ASP A 46 14.49 7.06 27.94
N GLU A 47 15.41 6.11 28.08
CA GLU A 47 16.83 6.34 27.87
C GLU A 47 17.25 6.49 26.41
N ASN A 48 16.35 6.24 25.46
CA ASN A 48 16.65 6.34 24.03
C ASN A 48 16.50 7.77 23.49
N VAL A 49 15.76 8.62 24.21
CA VAL A 49 15.52 10.01 23.83
C VAL A 49 16.46 10.95 24.58
N GLU A 50 17.14 11.81 23.83
CA GLU A 50 17.99 12.87 24.37
C GLU A 50 17.32 14.22 24.22
N TYR A 51 17.34 14.99 25.32
CA TYR A 51 16.84 16.35 25.36
C TYR A 51 18.02 17.32 25.41
N ASP A 52 18.01 18.30 24.52
CA ASP A 52 19.05 19.33 24.49
C ASP A 52 18.91 20.32 25.66
N ALA A 53 20.00 20.89 26.06
CA ALA A 53 20.02 21.94 27.07
C ALA A 53 20.41 23.30 26.48
N VAL A 54 19.80 24.34 26.99
CA VAL A 54 20.23 25.73 26.78
C VAL A 54 21.23 26.09 27.84
N VAL A 55 22.39 26.62 27.45
CA VAL A 55 23.46 27.08 28.32
C VAL A 55 23.43 28.59 28.35
N ASP A 56 23.06 29.18 29.49
CA ASP A 56 23.22 30.58 29.78
C ASP A 56 24.55 30.78 30.52
N GLU A 57 25.58 31.06 29.76
CA GLU A 57 26.91 31.27 30.33
C GLU A 57 26.95 32.48 31.26
N ALA A 58 26.20 33.55 30.98
CA ALA A 58 26.23 34.77 31.80
C ALA A 58 25.65 34.50 33.20
N ALA A 59 24.56 33.76 33.27
CA ALA A 59 23.90 33.40 34.51
C ALA A 59 24.55 32.18 35.21
N GLY A 60 25.35 31.36 34.49
CA GLY A 60 25.83 30.08 34.97
C GLY A 60 24.71 29.04 35.12
N ILE A 61 23.76 29.03 34.21
CA ILE A 61 22.61 28.13 34.24
C ILE A 61 22.60 27.24 32.98
N ILE A 62 22.36 25.95 33.19
CA ILE A 62 22.16 24.98 32.12
C ILE A 62 20.77 24.38 32.31
N THR A 63 19.86 24.61 31.37
CA THR A 63 18.50 24.12 31.46
C THR A 63 18.24 23.07 30.39
N VAL A 64 18.04 21.82 30.78
CA VAL A 64 17.57 20.73 29.90
C VAL A 64 16.11 20.97 29.53
N GLN A 65 15.84 21.04 28.25
CA GLN A 65 14.50 21.33 27.72
C GLN A 65 13.75 20.03 27.45
N VAL A 66 12.83 19.67 28.31
CA VAL A 66 11.98 18.47 28.16
C VAL A 66 10.61 18.89 27.61
N PRO A 67 10.07 18.23 26.57
CA PRO A 67 8.73 18.53 26.08
C PRO A 67 7.70 18.49 27.22
N TYR A 68 6.72 19.41 27.18
CA TYR A 68 5.68 19.48 28.20
C TYR A 68 4.92 18.17 28.35
N TYR A 69 4.68 17.47 27.24
CA TYR A 69 4.27 16.08 27.18
C TYR A 69 5.27 15.30 26.35
N ILE A 70 5.67 14.11 26.82
CA ILE A 70 6.64 13.23 26.15
C ILE A 70 5.98 12.29 25.11
N SER A 71 4.65 12.33 24.98
CA SER A 71 3.87 11.60 23.99
C SER A 71 3.09 12.59 23.13
N ASP A 72 2.95 12.27 21.85
CA ASP A 72 2.16 13.09 20.91
C ASP A 72 0.65 12.94 21.09
N THR A 73 0.20 11.88 21.79
CA THR A 73 -1.21 11.52 21.91
C THR A 73 -1.72 11.43 23.36
N GLU A 74 -0.83 11.27 24.34
CA GLU A 74 -1.17 11.12 25.74
C GLU A 74 -0.56 12.22 26.57
N ALA A 75 -1.35 12.81 27.46
CA ALA A 75 -0.90 13.91 28.34
C ALA A 75 0.00 13.39 29.49
N VAL A 76 1.14 12.82 29.12
CA VAL A 76 2.15 12.27 30.03
C VAL A 76 3.34 13.21 30.12
N GLN A 77 3.69 13.64 31.32
CA GLN A 77 4.91 14.42 31.58
C GLN A 77 6.07 13.50 31.97
N GLY A 78 7.27 13.84 31.52
CA GLY A 78 8.50 13.17 31.96
C GLY A 78 8.82 13.45 33.40
N ASP A 79 9.42 12.50 34.12
CA ASP A 79 9.85 12.69 35.52
C ASP A 79 11.20 13.40 35.56
N LEU A 80 11.17 14.71 35.83
CA LEU A 80 12.39 15.53 35.95
C LEU A 80 13.18 15.24 37.22
N THR A 81 12.65 14.51 38.21
CA THR A 81 13.35 14.13 39.43
C THR A 81 14.27 12.92 39.22
N ALA A 82 14.14 12.24 38.06
CA ALA A 82 14.91 11.05 37.73
C ALA A 82 15.50 11.17 36.31
N MET A 83 16.55 11.96 36.15
CA MET A 83 17.21 12.20 34.87
C MET A 83 18.67 11.80 34.88
N LYS A 84 19.19 11.37 33.73
CA LYS A 84 20.60 11.20 33.44
C LYS A 84 21.09 12.39 32.62
N VAL A 85 22.29 12.88 32.92
CA VAL A 85 22.91 14.02 32.22
C VAL A 85 24.22 13.59 31.60
N ARG A 86 24.49 14.04 30.40
CA ARG A 86 25.81 13.94 29.77
C ARG A 86 26.24 15.28 29.19
N GLY A 87 27.55 15.51 29.17
CA GLY A 87 28.12 16.72 28.56
C GLY A 87 29.20 16.38 27.55
N SER A 88 29.22 17.12 26.44
CA SER A 88 30.38 17.28 25.59
C SER A 88 31.07 18.57 26.04
N LEU A 89 32.26 18.43 26.60
CA LEU A 89 32.95 19.52 27.30
C LEU A 89 34.06 20.11 26.45
N PRO A 90 34.41 21.39 26.64
CA PRO A 90 35.63 21.96 26.09
C PRO A 90 36.86 21.12 26.46
N TYR A 91 37.82 21.08 25.55
CA TYR A 91 39.05 20.30 25.77
C TYR A 91 39.74 20.68 27.08
N GLY A 92 40.14 19.64 27.83
CA GLY A 92 40.84 19.85 29.13
C GLY A 92 39.93 20.39 30.21
N THR A 93 38.62 20.21 30.13
CA THR A 93 37.69 20.58 31.18
C THR A 93 36.90 19.38 31.71
N ARG A 94 36.46 19.46 32.97
CA ARG A 94 35.60 18.47 33.60
C ARG A 94 34.63 19.12 34.57
N PHE A 95 33.49 18.47 34.79
CA PHE A 95 32.59 18.86 35.89
C PHE A 95 33.00 18.23 37.24
N GLU A 96 32.95 19.04 38.27
CA GLU A 96 33.12 18.61 39.66
C GLU A 96 31.91 19.04 40.53
N PRO A 97 31.21 18.08 41.18
CA PRO A 97 31.22 16.63 40.92
C PRO A 97 30.87 16.26 39.50
N GLY A 98 31.24 15.05 39.03
CA GLY A 98 30.93 14.58 37.70
C GLY A 98 29.40 14.46 37.44
N LEU A 99 29.01 14.25 36.14
CA LEU A 99 27.62 14.17 35.73
C LEU A 99 27.03 12.74 35.79
N SER A 100 27.82 11.76 36.25
CA SER A 100 27.34 10.37 36.29
C SER A 100 26.25 10.16 37.35
N GLY A 101 25.28 9.27 37.02
CA GLY A 101 24.20 8.90 37.93
C GLY A 101 22.85 9.45 37.52
N ILE A 102 21.86 9.22 38.38
CA ILE A 102 20.51 9.77 38.27
C ILE A 102 20.41 11.00 39.13
N HIS A 103 19.86 12.06 38.59
CA HIS A 103 19.79 13.36 39.23
C HIS A 103 18.36 13.89 39.28
N ASP A 104 18.02 14.58 40.35
CA ASP A 104 16.83 15.41 40.46
C ASP A 104 17.10 16.77 39.79
N LEU A 105 16.71 16.90 38.53
CA LEU A 105 16.87 18.16 37.79
C LEU A 105 15.66 19.09 37.96
N ALA A 106 14.58 18.65 38.59
CA ALA A 106 13.51 19.55 39.00
C ALA A 106 13.96 20.47 40.12
N ALA A 107 14.78 19.94 41.06
CA ALA A 107 15.42 20.74 42.12
C ALA A 107 16.70 21.44 41.64
N GLY A 108 17.32 20.93 40.56
CA GLY A 108 18.60 21.38 40.05
C GLY A 108 19.80 20.80 40.81
N ILE A 109 20.93 20.72 40.12
CA ILE A 109 22.20 20.27 40.69
C ILE A 109 23.30 21.29 40.44
N GLU A 110 24.15 21.51 41.47
CA GLU A 110 25.29 22.41 41.37
C GLU A 110 26.52 21.67 40.86
N ARG A 111 27.19 22.24 39.87
CA ARG A 111 28.38 21.66 39.23
C ARG A 111 29.40 22.77 38.94
N THR A 112 30.65 22.47 39.12
CA THR A 112 31.72 23.39 38.73
C THR A 112 32.46 22.82 37.54
N LEU A 113 32.49 23.54 36.42
CA LEU A 113 33.35 23.22 35.29
C LEU A 113 34.75 23.72 35.60
N VAL A 114 35.71 22.80 35.67
CA VAL A 114 37.12 23.08 36.01
C VAL A 114 37.97 22.84 34.77
N SER A 115 38.86 23.76 34.47
CA SER A 115 39.87 23.63 33.44
C SER A 115 41.15 23.02 34.02
N ASP A 116 41.59 21.92 33.45
CA ASP A 116 42.87 21.28 33.78
C ASP A 116 44.07 22.00 33.15
N VAL A 117 43.82 22.94 32.23
CA VAL A 117 44.84 23.67 31.49
C VAL A 117 45.37 24.85 32.28
N ASP A 118 44.49 25.67 32.85
CA ASP A 118 44.83 26.92 33.53
C ASP A 118 44.29 27.02 34.95
N GLY A 119 43.59 25.97 35.42
CA GLY A 119 43.00 25.92 36.74
C GLY A 119 41.78 26.84 36.92
N SER A 120 41.31 27.47 35.88
CA SER A 120 40.09 28.27 35.94
C SER A 120 38.87 27.42 36.26
N SER A 121 37.87 28.00 36.85
CA SER A 121 36.63 27.28 37.18
C SER A 121 35.42 28.16 36.99
N ARG A 122 34.32 27.53 36.62
CA ARG A 122 33.03 28.20 36.45
C ARG A 122 31.92 27.37 37.06
N HIS A 123 31.09 28.00 37.84
CA HIS A 123 29.96 27.37 38.51
C HIS A 123 28.72 27.37 37.62
N TYR A 124 28.00 26.24 37.60
CA TYR A 124 26.74 26.07 36.88
C TYR A 124 25.72 25.39 37.78
N THR A 125 24.48 25.88 37.68
CA THR A 125 23.29 25.18 38.13
C THR A 125 22.71 24.45 36.95
N ILE A 126 22.64 23.11 36.97
CA ILE A 126 22.01 22.30 35.91
C ILE A 126 20.61 21.90 36.37
N ASN A 127 19.61 22.33 35.67
CA ASN A 127 18.21 22.02 35.94
C ASN A 127 17.52 21.49 34.68
N ALA A 128 16.25 21.05 34.80
CA ALA A 128 15.39 20.74 33.68
C ALA A 128 14.07 21.53 33.79
N ALA A 129 13.54 21.87 32.66
CA ALA A 129 12.24 22.53 32.58
C ALA A 129 11.38 21.95 31.44
N TYR A 130 10.07 21.92 31.65
CA TYR A 130 9.15 21.58 30.60
C TYR A 130 9.01 22.73 29.63
N VAL A 131 9.10 22.40 28.33
CA VAL A 131 8.92 23.34 27.22
C VAL A 131 7.70 22.95 26.41
N LYS A 132 6.78 23.86 26.22
CA LYS A 132 5.67 23.66 25.30
C LYS A 132 6.13 23.86 23.86
N SER A 133 5.54 23.11 22.94
CA SER A 133 5.85 23.20 21.52
C SER A 133 5.36 24.51 20.91
N ASP A 134 6.19 25.12 20.08
CA ASP A 134 5.87 26.27 19.22
C ASP A 134 5.33 25.86 17.83
N GLN A 135 5.20 24.54 17.58
CA GLN A 135 4.71 24.06 16.29
C GLN A 135 3.20 24.26 16.12
N ALA A 136 2.81 24.82 14.98
CA ALA A 136 1.44 25.13 14.63
C ALA A 136 1.15 24.81 13.16
N PHE A 137 1.12 23.51 12.79
CA PHE A 137 0.91 23.05 11.42
C PHE A 137 -0.42 22.31 11.30
N ALA A 138 -1.13 22.49 10.17
CA ALA A 138 -2.16 21.58 9.73
C ALA A 138 -1.48 20.41 9.01
N THR A 139 -1.55 19.20 9.58
CA THR A 139 -0.80 18.03 9.08
C THR A 139 -1.63 17.13 8.17
N ARG A 140 -2.95 17.16 8.34
CA ARG A 140 -3.87 16.33 7.56
C ARG A 140 -5.28 16.92 7.60
N VAL A 141 -6.00 16.75 6.49
CA VAL A 141 -7.45 16.94 6.45
C VAL A 141 -8.07 15.67 5.89
N SER A 142 -9.10 15.17 6.54
CA SER A 142 -9.86 14.01 6.09
C SER A 142 -11.35 14.34 6.09
N LEU A 143 -12.06 13.87 5.08
CA LEU A 143 -13.50 14.02 4.96
C LEU A 143 -14.19 12.73 5.41
N ALA A 144 -15.31 12.87 6.11
CA ALA A 144 -16.09 11.72 6.56
C ALA A 144 -16.55 10.88 5.36
N ASP A 145 -16.37 9.57 5.46
CA ASP A 145 -16.76 8.58 4.43
C ASP A 145 -16.11 8.76 3.05
N MET A 146 -15.07 9.61 2.95
CA MET A 146 -14.31 9.82 1.72
C MET A 146 -12.79 9.73 1.99
N PRO A 147 -12.25 8.54 2.23
CA PRO A 147 -10.83 8.35 2.56
C PRO A 147 -9.89 8.74 1.41
N ASN A 148 -10.40 8.76 0.18
CA ASN A 148 -9.72 9.13 -1.06
C ASN A 148 -9.96 10.59 -1.48
N ALA A 149 -10.56 11.42 -0.63
CA ALA A 149 -10.66 12.84 -0.91
C ALA A 149 -9.26 13.46 -1.02
N VAL A 150 -9.02 14.17 -2.11
CA VAL A 150 -7.73 14.83 -2.34
C VAL A 150 -7.75 16.20 -1.74
N VAL A 151 -6.78 16.46 -0.85
CA VAL A 151 -6.64 17.74 -0.17
C VAL A 151 -5.18 18.18 -0.24
N SER A 152 -4.96 19.39 -0.73
CA SER A 152 -3.66 20.07 -0.66
C SER A 152 -3.62 20.96 0.56
N ILE A 153 -2.50 20.90 1.28
CA ILE A 153 -2.20 21.81 2.39
C ILE A 153 -0.92 22.55 2.02
N GLU A 154 -1.01 23.85 1.88
CA GLU A 154 0.14 24.71 1.66
C GLU A 154 0.45 25.48 2.93
N GLU A 155 1.65 25.29 3.45
CA GLU A 155 2.09 25.96 4.67
C GLU A 155 2.31 27.45 4.45
N PRO A 156 2.02 28.30 5.45
CA PRO A 156 2.42 29.70 5.40
C PRO A 156 3.94 29.85 5.25
N GLU A 157 4.39 30.79 4.44
CA GLU A 157 5.82 31.08 4.27
C GLU A 157 6.47 31.69 5.53
N THR A 158 5.68 32.26 6.41
CA THR A 158 6.12 32.91 7.66
C THR A 158 5.30 32.40 8.85
N GLU A 159 5.82 32.57 10.08
CA GLU A 159 5.16 32.13 11.32
C GLU A 159 3.76 32.72 11.53
N ASP A 160 3.54 33.97 11.13
CA ASP A 160 2.24 34.66 11.17
C ASP A 160 1.58 34.74 9.79
N GLY A 161 2.02 33.90 8.84
CA GLY A 161 1.56 33.93 7.47
C GLY A 161 0.20 33.24 7.27
N THR A 162 -0.25 33.29 6.02
CA THR A 162 -1.48 32.61 5.60
C THR A 162 -1.12 31.49 4.63
N GLY A 163 -1.50 30.27 4.97
CA GLY A 163 -1.46 29.09 4.11
C GLY A 163 -2.80 28.80 3.45
N SER A 164 -2.92 27.70 2.78
CA SER A 164 -4.16 27.23 2.18
C SER A 164 -4.46 25.76 2.48
N ILE A 165 -5.75 25.44 2.55
CA ILE A 165 -6.28 24.09 2.53
C ILE A 165 -7.26 24.02 1.37
N THR A 166 -6.89 23.31 0.32
CA THR A 166 -7.72 23.18 -0.88
C THR A 166 -8.24 21.75 -1.00
N VAL A 167 -9.55 21.57 -0.97
CA VAL A 167 -10.21 20.29 -1.25
C VAL A 167 -10.53 20.23 -2.74
N TYR A 168 -10.05 19.18 -3.43
CA TYR A 168 -10.35 19.01 -4.85
C TYR A 168 -11.65 18.24 -5.05
N LYS A 169 -12.57 18.81 -5.79
CA LYS A 169 -13.89 18.21 -6.06
C LYS A 169 -13.77 17.11 -7.11
N THR A 170 -13.43 15.92 -6.66
CA THR A 170 -13.28 14.73 -7.50
C THR A 170 -14.61 14.00 -7.73
N SER A 171 -15.62 14.24 -6.90
CA SER A 171 -16.98 13.71 -7.06
C SER A 171 -18.03 14.67 -6.46
N SER A 172 -19.31 14.49 -6.82
CA SER A 172 -20.42 15.28 -6.26
C SER A 172 -20.70 14.99 -4.78
N SER A 173 -20.31 13.81 -4.27
CA SER A 173 -20.48 13.41 -2.87
C SER A 173 -19.59 14.22 -1.91
N ILE A 174 -18.54 14.87 -2.41
CA ILE A 174 -17.68 15.78 -1.62
C ILE A 174 -18.49 16.89 -0.94
N ASP A 175 -19.49 17.46 -1.61
CA ASP A 175 -20.29 18.55 -1.05
C ASP A 175 -20.95 18.19 0.30
N GLY A 176 -21.35 16.93 0.47
CA GLY A 176 -21.86 16.42 1.75
C GLY A 176 -20.75 16.19 2.79
N ALA A 177 -19.63 15.63 2.35
CA ALA A 177 -18.49 15.29 3.20
C ALA A 177 -17.74 16.53 3.74
N LEU A 178 -17.78 17.66 3.02
CA LEU A 178 -17.21 18.93 3.49
C LEU A 178 -17.78 19.42 4.82
N LYS A 179 -19.01 19.04 5.16
CA LYS A 179 -19.68 19.51 6.39
C LYS A 179 -19.12 18.92 7.68
N ALA A 180 -18.31 17.86 7.59
CA ALA A 180 -17.74 17.17 8.74
C ALA A 180 -16.28 16.77 8.46
N ALA A 181 -15.44 17.74 8.11
CA ALA A 181 -14.03 17.53 7.89
C ALA A 181 -13.27 17.43 9.24
N THR A 182 -12.35 16.48 9.34
CA THR A 182 -11.42 16.40 10.46
C THR A 182 -10.10 17.01 10.04
N VAL A 183 -9.65 18.03 10.75
CA VAL A 183 -8.33 18.66 10.56
C VAL A 183 -7.42 18.19 11.68
N THR A 184 -6.33 17.52 11.32
CA THR A 184 -5.28 17.11 12.24
C THR A 184 -4.20 18.17 12.24
N VAL A 185 -3.71 18.53 13.41
CA VAL A 185 -2.67 19.56 13.59
C VAL A 185 -1.46 19.00 14.31
N SER A 186 -0.40 19.79 14.43
CA SER A 186 0.79 19.44 15.23
C SER A 186 0.38 18.96 16.63
N PRO A 187 1.13 18.02 17.24
CA PRO A 187 0.83 17.54 18.58
C PRO A 187 0.64 18.69 19.57
N TRP A 188 -0.49 18.63 20.30
CA TRP A 188 -0.87 19.61 21.32
C TRP A 188 -1.15 21.04 20.82
N ALA A 189 -1.08 21.29 19.52
CA ALA A 189 -1.64 22.50 18.95
C ALA A 189 -3.17 22.48 19.01
N THR A 190 -3.80 23.65 18.96
CA THR A 190 -5.25 23.80 19.00
C THR A 190 -5.78 24.48 17.73
N ILE A 191 -7.04 24.24 17.43
CA ILE A 191 -7.72 24.85 16.27
C ILE A 191 -8.73 25.88 16.77
N GLU A 192 -8.68 27.07 16.17
CA GLU A 192 -9.71 28.08 16.28
C GLU A 192 -10.40 28.21 14.91
N CYS A 193 -11.69 27.90 14.84
CA CYS A 193 -12.47 27.98 13.61
C CYS A 193 -13.93 28.31 13.94
N ARG A 194 -14.52 29.27 13.21
CA ARG A 194 -15.92 29.68 13.41
C ARG A 194 -16.93 28.61 12.98
N ALA A 195 -16.53 27.71 12.08
CA ALA A 195 -17.36 26.65 11.54
C ALA A 195 -17.09 25.28 12.20
N MET A 196 -16.54 25.29 13.43
CA MET A 196 -16.31 24.08 14.20
C MET A 196 -17.63 23.53 14.74
N ASN A 197 -17.90 22.26 14.44
CA ASN A 197 -19.06 21.53 14.94
C ASN A 197 -18.86 21.11 16.42
N GLY A 198 -19.96 20.73 17.07
CA GLY A 198 -19.92 20.31 18.48
C GLY A 198 -19.16 19.01 18.74
N ASP A 199 -18.86 18.23 17.71
CA ASP A 199 -18.05 16.99 17.75
C ASP A 199 -16.56 17.22 17.42
N GLY A 200 -16.18 18.48 17.17
CA GLY A 200 -14.80 18.84 16.82
C GLY A 200 -14.47 18.77 15.33
N THR A 201 -15.40 18.35 14.47
CA THR A 201 -15.24 18.46 13.01
C THR A 201 -15.47 19.90 12.54
N ILE A 202 -15.07 20.21 11.31
CA ILE A 202 -15.19 21.55 10.73
C ILE A 202 -16.05 21.49 9.45
N ASP A 203 -16.99 22.41 9.33
CA ASP A 203 -17.76 22.60 8.09
C ASP A 203 -16.93 23.43 7.10
N LEU A 204 -16.28 22.76 6.15
CA LEU A 204 -15.50 23.39 5.08
C LEU A 204 -16.36 23.94 3.95
N SER A 205 -17.66 23.62 3.89
CA SER A 205 -18.56 24.12 2.83
C SER A 205 -18.79 25.62 2.91
N GLU A 206 -18.49 26.23 4.06
CA GLU A 206 -18.58 27.68 4.28
C GLU A 206 -17.25 28.43 4.06
N PHE A 207 -16.20 27.73 3.62
CA PHE A 207 -14.86 28.28 3.42
C PHE A 207 -14.33 29.06 4.62
N PRO A 208 -14.34 28.48 5.82
CA PRO A 208 -13.86 29.18 7.01
C PRO A 208 -12.34 29.32 7.00
N ASP A 209 -11.86 30.36 7.69
CA ASP A 209 -10.46 30.43 8.09
C ASP A 209 -10.23 29.44 9.23
N ILE A 210 -9.16 28.66 9.14
CA ILE A 210 -8.71 27.74 10.20
C ILE A 210 -7.44 28.32 10.78
N VAL A 211 -7.44 28.64 12.06
CA VAL A 211 -6.25 29.12 12.78
C VAL A 211 -5.71 27.99 13.64
N VAL A 212 -4.48 27.57 13.38
CA VAL A 212 -3.76 26.62 14.21
C VAL A 212 -2.88 27.40 15.17
N VAL A 213 -3.02 27.11 16.46
CA VAL A 213 -2.30 27.78 17.55
C VAL A 213 -1.36 26.76 18.22
N SER A 214 -0.09 27.10 18.35
CA SER A 214 0.90 26.24 19.01
C SER A 214 0.55 25.97 20.48
N GLN A 215 1.12 24.92 21.05
CA GLN A 215 0.87 24.56 22.46
C GLN A 215 1.25 25.68 23.44
N ASP A 216 2.30 26.45 23.14
CA ASP A 216 2.75 27.58 23.95
C ASP A 216 1.98 28.88 23.66
N GLY A 217 1.19 28.90 22.57
CA GLY A 217 0.42 30.06 22.12
C GLY A 217 1.23 31.13 21.39
N SER A 218 2.52 30.92 21.18
CA SER A 218 3.41 31.91 20.56
C SER A 218 3.25 32.01 19.05
N VAL A 219 2.93 30.90 18.37
CA VAL A 219 2.75 30.80 16.92
C VAL A 219 1.29 30.60 16.58
N ARG A 220 0.81 31.37 15.59
CA ARG A 220 -0.57 31.29 15.08
C ARG A 220 -0.53 31.30 13.56
N LYS A 221 -0.90 30.19 12.93
CA LYS A 221 -0.96 30.06 11.48
C LYS A 221 -2.40 30.02 10.99
N THR A 222 -2.69 30.81 9.99
CA THR A 222 -4.03 30.86 9.38
C THR A 222 -4.02 30.13 8.05
N TYR A 223 -4.97 29.21 7.86
CA TYR A 223 -5.20 28.52 6.59
C TYR A 223 -6.51 28.98 6.00
N LYS A 224 -6.47 29.48 4.77
CA LYS A 224 -7.67 29.75 3.97
C LYS A 224 -8.17 28.45 3.37
N THR A 225 -9.44 28.15 3.55
CA THR A 225 -10.04 26.97 2.96
C THR A 225 -10.67 27.27 1.60
N ALA A 226 -10.53 26.35 0.67
CA ALA A 226 -11.10 26.46 -0.67
C ALA A 226 -11.54 25.07 -1.18
N VAL A 227 -12.45 25.08 -2.15
CA VAL A 227 -12.77 23.91 -2.98
C VAL A 227 -12.44 24.24 -4.41
N ASP A 228 -11.68 23.39 -5.07
CA ASP A 228 -11.28 23.59 -6.45
C ASP A 228 -11.59 22.36 -7.31
N LEU A 229 -11.57 22.52 -8.62
CA LEU A 229 -11.73 21.45 -9.57
C LEU A 229 -10.33 20.96 -9.98
N PRO A 230 -10.06 19.64 -9.84
CA PRO A 230 -8.78 19.12 -10.25
C PRO A 230 -8.59 19.22 -11.77
N SER A 231 -7.39 19.52 -12.21
CA SER A 231 -7.03 19.34 -13.61
C SER A 231 -6.79 17.86 -13.92
N PHE A 232 -6.73 17.51 -15.22
CA PHE A 232 -6.52 16.15 -15.64
C PHE A 232 -5.16 15.99 -16.30
N VAL A 233 -4.48 14.86 -16.00
CA VAL A 233 -3.30 14.47 -16.76
C VAL A 233 -3.66 14.07 -18.19
N PRO A 234 -2.75 14.23 -19.16
CA PRO A 234 -2.97 13.77 -20.52
C PRO A 234 -3.26 12.27 -20.60
N SER A 235 -3.95 11.86 -21.69
CA SER A 235 -4.12 10.45 -22.02
C SER A 235 -2.77 9.72 -22.07
N GLY A 236 -2.73 8.49 -21.59
CA GLY A 236 -1.51 7.69 -21.45
C GLY A 236 -0.69 7.99 -20.20
N LYS A 237 -1.26 8.72 -19.24
CA LYS A 237 -0.64 8.98 -17.93
C LYS A 237 -1.57 8.69 -16.78
N ALA A 238 -0.99 8.26 -15.67
CA ALA A 238 -1.65 8.26 -14.36
C ALA A 238 -1.36 9.60 -13.67
N GLY A 239 -2.33 10.10 -12.93
CA GLY A 239 -2.19 11.23 -12.04
C GLY A 239 -1.82 10.80 -10.61
N TYR A 240 -2.58 11.32 -9.64
CA TYR A 240 -2.38 10.98 -8.24
C TYR A 240 -2.67 9.50 -7.95
N ILE A 241 -1.82 8.89 -7.14
CA ILE A 241 -1.99 7.51 -6.68
C ILE A 241 -1.99 7.52 -5.15
N ALA A 242 -3.03 6.94 -4.55
CA ALA A 242 -3.20 6.87 -3.11
C ALA A 242 -3.47 5.44 -2.63
N SER A 243 -3.03 5.12 -1.41
CA SER A 243 -3.51 3.91 -0.76
C SER A 243 -4.86 4.17 -0.10
N LEU A 244 -5.81 3.24 -0.26
CA LEU A 244 -7.13 3.33 0.36
C LEU A 244 -7.13 2.61 1.72
N PHE A 245 -6.75 1.35 1.73
CA PHE A 245 -6.66 0.53 2.95
C PHE A 245 -5.74 -0.67 2.76
N GLY A 246 -5.36 -1.29 3.88
CA GLY A 246 -4.68 -2.58 3.92
C GLY A 246 -4.81 -3.18 5.32
N PHE A 247 -5.03 -4.50 5.41
CA PHE A 247 -5.15 -5.20 6.67
C PHE A 247 -4.89 -6.70 6.56
N GLN A 248 -4.55 -7.34 7.67
CA GLN A 248 -4.42 -8.79 7.77
C GLN A 248 -5.79 -9.44 7.97
N ILE A 249 -6.10 -10.44 7.15
CA ILE A 249 -7.39 -11.13 7.19
C ILE A 249 -7.61 -11.84 8.53
N LEU A 250 -6.62 -12.57 9.03
CA LEU A 250 -6.79 -13.39 10.24
C LEU A 250 -6.82 -12.57 11.53
N GLU A 251 -6.24 -11.36 11.54
CA GLU A 251 -6.31 -10.47 12.69
C GLU A 251 -7.66 -9.76 12.79
N ASN A 252 -8.34 -9.54 11.67
CA ASN A 252 -9.63 -8.86 11.58
C ASN A 252 -10.78 -9.86 11.43
N ASN A 253 -10.96 -10.72 12.41
CA ASN A 253 -11.96 -11.80 12.36
C ASN A 253 -13.41 -11.28 12.39
N GLU A 254 -13.63 -10.02 12.69
CA GLU A 254 -14.93 -9.34 12.59
C GLU A 254 -15.55 -9.35 11.18
N TYR A 255 -14.71 -9.53 10.15
CA TYR A 255 -15.16 -9.66 8.76
C TYR A 255 -15.72 -11.04 8.43
N GLY A 256 -15.50 -12.06 9.27
CA GLY A 256 -15.93 -13.43 9.00
C GLY A 256 -15.07 -14.17 7.99
N PHE A 257 -13.79 -13.78 7.82
CA PHE A 257 -12.87 -14.52 6.95
C PHE A 257 -12.60 -15.93 7.49
N GLU A 258 -12.51 -16.89 6.57
CA GLU A 258 -12.20 -18.30 6.87
C GLU A 258 -10.85 -18.69 6.24
N ALA A 259 -10.03 -19.37 7.04
CA ALA A 259 -8.73 -19.87 6.57
C ALA A 259 -8.87 -20.73 5.30
N GLU A 260 -7.96 -20.56 4.37
CA GLU A 260 -7.85 -21.26 3.08
C GLU A 260 -9.05 -21.12 2.12
N ASN A 261 -10.14 -20.48 2.54
CA ASN A 261 -11.36 -20.39 1.72
C ASN A 261 -11.51 -19.07 0.98
N ASN A 262 -10.98 -17.97 1.51
CA ASN A 262 -11.08 -16.66 0.86
C ASN A 262 -9.97 -16.49 -0.18
N ARG A 263 -10.31 -16.63 -1.48
CA ARG A 263 -9.31 -16.80 -2.55
C ARG A 263 -9.44 -15.85 -3.72
N THR A 264 -10.62 -15.30 -3.97
CA THR A 264 -10.90 -14.50 -5.17
C THR A 264 -11.64 -13.23 -4.82
N LEU A 265 -11.55 -12.24 -5.70
CA LEU A 265 -12.14 -10.92 -5.56
C LEU A 265 -13.12 -10.63 -6.68
N ALA A 266 -14.16 -9.85 -6.36
CA ALA A 266 -15.02 -9.21 -7.35
C ALA A 266 -15.35 -7.78 -6.90
N VAL A 267 -15.42 -6.85 -7.83
CA VAL A 267 -15.84 -5.48 -7.57
C VAL A 267 -17.25 -5.30 -8.14
N VAL A 268 -18.23 -5.04 -7.28
CA VAL A 268 -19.65 -4.91 -7.63
C VAL A 268 -20.21 -3.62 -7.06
N GLY A 269 -20.42 -2.61 -7.90
CA GLY A 269 -20.81 -1.28 -7.44
C GLY A 269 -19.82 -0.73 -6.41
N ASP A 270 -20.31 -0.36 -5.23
CA ASP A 270 -19.48 0.15 -4.13
C ASP A 270 -18.90 -0.95 -3.22
N TYR A 271 -19.00 -2.20 -3.65
CA TYR A 271 -18.56 -3.33 -2.84
C TYR A 271 -17.33 -4.03 -3.40
N LEU A 272 -16.42 -4.40 -2.52
CA LEU A 272 -15.42 -5.41 -2.75
C LEU A 272 -15.90 -6.71 -2.11
N ILE A 273 -16.11 -7.73 -2.92
CA ILE A 273 -16.59 -9.04 -2.49
C ILE A 273 -15.41 -10.02 -2.49
N VAL A 274 -15.22 -10.70 -1.38
CA VAL A 274 -14.21 -11.76 -1.24
C VAL A 274 -14.90 -13.11 -1.29
N GLY A 275 -14.56 -13.89 -2.30
CA GLY A 275 -15.13 -15.22 -2.52
C GLY A 275 -14.72 -16.20 -1.42
N ASN A 276 -15.64 -17.09 -1.08
CA ASN A 276 -15.37 -18.20 -0.16
C ASN A 276 -15.56 -19.53 -0.88
N SER A 277 -14.47 -20.29 -1.03
CA SER A 277 -14.46 -21.56 -1.77
C SER A 277 -15.12 -22.72 -1.03
N GLY A 278 -15.34 -22.61 0.26
CA GLY A 278 -16.02 -23.61 1.07
C GLY A 278 -17.53 -23.47 1.06
N ASP A 279 -18.03 -22.22 1.16
CA ASP A 279 -19.45 -21.90 1.30
C ASP A 279 -19.75 -20.55 0.65
N ALA A 280 -20.54 -20.55 -0.41
CA ALA A 280 -20.89 -19.32 -1.14
C ALA A 280 -21.65 -18.30 -0.27
N SER A 281 -22.38 -18.75 0.76
CA SER A 281 -23.09 -17.85 1.69
C SER A 281 -22.17 -17.10 2.67
N LYS A 282 -20.88 -17.48 2.72
CA LYS A 282 -19.85 -16.87 3.56
C LYS A 282 -18.90 -15.96 2.78
N MET A 283 -19.30 -15.50 1.62
CA MET A 283 -18.59 -14.42 0.91
C MET A 283 -18.62 -13.16 1.77
N VAL A 284 -17.47 -12.49 1.89
CA VAL A 284 -17.36 -11.26 2.67
C VAL A 284 -17.63 -10.05 1.78
N VAL A 285 -18.49 -9.13 2.24
CA VAL A 285 -18.86 -7.92 1.52
C VAL A 285 -18.34 -6.69 2.27
N MET A 286 -17.43 -5.97 1.64
CA MET A 286 -16.81 -4.77 2.18
C MET A 286 -17.12 -3.56 1.32
N ASN A 287 -17.09 -2.36 1.92
CA ASN A 287 -17.02 -1.13 1.15
C ASN A 287 -15.65 -1.05 0.45
N ARG A 288 -15.65 -0.91 -0.88
CA ARG A 288 -14.42 -0.99 -1.68
C ARG A 288 -13.46 0.18 -1.50
N PHE A 289 -13.93 1.32 -0.96
CA PHE A 289 -13.11 2.51 -0.75
C PHE A 289 -12.51 2.57 0.66
N THR A 290 -13.20 1.98 1.64
CA THR A 290 -12.78 2.06 3.05
C THR A 290 -12.27 0.75 3.62
N GLY A 291 -12.53 -0.37 2.95
CA GLY A 291 -12.23 -1.71 3.45
C GLY A 291 -13.07 -2.13 4.66
N LYS A 292 -14.08 -1.34 5.05
CA LYS A 292 -14.93 -1.65 6.20
C LYS A 292 -16.01 -2.68 5.87
N PRO A 293 -16.39 -3.55 6.83
CA PRO A 293 -17.53 -4.45 6.65
C PRO A 293 -18.80 -3.66 6.41
N THR A 294 -19.64 -4.13 5.49
CA THR A 294 -20.94 -3.49 5.21
C THR A 294 -22.11 -4.04 6.03
N GLY A 295 -21.93 -5.22 6.64
CA GLY A 295 -23.02 -5.98 7.25
C GLY A 295 -23.94 -6.66 6.24
N LEU A 296 -23.70 -6.49 4.93
CA LEU A 296 -24.42 -7.19 3.87
C LEU A 296 -23.89 -8.62 3.69
N SER A 297 -24.73 -9.50 3.20
CA SER A 297 -24.38 -10.86 2.83
C SER A 297 -24.81 -11.16 1.39
N VAL A 298 -24.06 -12.03 0.74
CA VAL A 298 -24.42 -12.55 -0.58
C VAL A 298 -25.47 -13.65 -0.41
N ASN A 299 -26.60 -13.52 -1.09
CA ASN A 299 -27.62 -14.56 -1.09
C ASN A 299 -27.17 -15.72 -2.00
N ALA A 300 -26.85 -16.86 -1.43
CA ALA A 300 -26.40 -18.05 -2.13
C ALA A 300 -27.51 -19.11 -2.31
N THR A 301 -28.77 -18.74 -2.15
CA THR A 301 -29.90 -19.66 -2.27
C THR A 301 -29.92 -20.36 -3.64
N GLY A 302 -29.94 -21.68 -3.63
CA GLY A 302 -29.93 -22.51 -4.85
C GLY A 302 -28.54 -23.02 -5.24
N ILE A 303 -27.45 -22.46 -4.73
CA ILE A 303 -26.11 -22.96 -4.97
C ILE A 303 -25.86 -24.15 -4.03
N SER A 304 -25.67 -25.32 -4.63
CA SER A 304 -25.36 -26.56 -3.89
C SER A 304 -23.89 -26.99 -4.02
N ARG A 305 -23.07 -26.19 -4.69
CA ARG A 305 -21.67 -26.49 -5.04
C ARG A 305 -20.71 -25.51 -4.41
N SER A 306 -19.48 -25.91 -4.21
CA SER A 306 -18.39 -25.01 -3.85
C SER A 306 -18.11 -24.03 -4.98
N ILE A 307 -18.14 -22.74 -4.68
CA ILE A 307 -17.78 -21.67 -5.59
C ILE A 307 -16.33 -21.29 -5.33
N HIS A 308 -15.45 -21.63 -6.26
CA HIS A 308 -14.02 -21.34 -6.09
C HIS A 308 -13.59 -19.98 -6.61
N ALA A 309 -14.29 -19.45 -7.59
CA ALA A 309 -13.95 -18.19 -8.20
C ALA A 309 -15.17 -17.31 -8.41
N ILE A 310 -14.96 -16.02 -8.14
CA ILE A 310 -15.90 -14.95 -8.42
C ILE A 310 -15.21 -13.87 -9.25
N THR A 311 -15.99 -13.13 -10.01
CA THR A 311 -15.60 -11.91 -10.72
C THR A 311 -16.84 -11.03 -10.90
N SER A 312 -16.70 -9.87 -11.52
CA SER A 312 -17.82 -9.06 -11.99
C SER A 312 -17.83 -9.00 -13.51
N ASP A 313 -19.00 -8.83 -14.11
CA ASP A 313 -19.14 -8.54 -15.53
C ASP A 313 -19.18 -7.02 -15.81
N SER A 314 -19.27 -6.64 -17.09
CA SER A 314 -19.28 -5.21 -17.47
C SER A 314 -20.53 -4.45 -17.03
N ALA A 315 -21.61 -5.14 -16.68
CA ALA A 315 -22.83 -4.54 -16.12
C ALA A 315 -22.79 -4.44 -14.58
N GLY A 316 -21.73 -4.92 -13.94
CA GLY A 316 -21.56 -4.91 -12.49
C GLY A 316 -22.31 -6.05 -11.79
N HIS A 317 -22.69 -7.10 -12.49
CA HIS A 317 -23.22 -8.30 -11.85
C HIS A 317 -22.11 -9.12 -11.21
N LEU A 318 -22.38 -9.69 -10.04
CA LEU A 318 -21.51 -10.71 -9.48
C LEU A 318 -21.67 -12.00 -10.30
N VAL A 319 -20.54 -12.55 -10.76
CA VAL A 319 -20.47 -13.82 -11.49
C VAL A 319 -19.65 -14.81 -10.68
N ALA A 320 -20.14 -16.02 -10.52
CA ALA A 320 -19.46 -17.08 -9.77
C ALA A 320 -19.43 -18.38 -10.59
N VAL A 321 -18.33 -19.12 -10.46
CA VAL A 321 -18.19 -20.43 -11.10
C VAL A 321 -17.92 -21.52 -10.08
N ALA A 322 -18.56 -22.67 -10.29
CA ALA A 322 -18.31 -23.85 -9.48
C ALA A 322 -16.98 -24.50 -9.86
N TYR A 323 -16.20 -24.85 -8.86
CA TYR A 323 -15.07 -25.75 -9.08
C TYR A 323 -15.55 -27.08 -9.63
N THR A 324 -14.94 -27.50 -10.72
CA THR A 324 -15.32 -28.68 -11.45
C THR A 324 -14.14 -29.60 -11.63
N ASN A 325 -14.29 -30.82 -11.13
CA ASN A 325 -13.36 -31.92 -11.32
C ASN A 325 -14.12 -33.06 -12.01
N SER A 326 -13.66 -33.48 -13.18
CA SER A 326 -14.35 -34.44 -14.03
C SER A 326 -14.61 -35.82 -13.38
N SER A 327 -13.90 -36.16 -12.30
CA SER A 327 -14.08 -37.45 -11.61
C SER A 327 -15.08 -37.39 -10.44
N THR A 328 -15.18 -36.27 -9.74
CA THR A 328 -15.97 -36.19 -8.51
C THR A 328 -17.05 -35.11 -8.53
N LEU A 329 -16.82 -34.04 -9.26
CA LEU A 329 -17.70 -32.88 -9.39
C LEU A 329 -17.84 -32.53 -10.88
N PRO A 330 -18.64 -33.29 -11.64
CA PRO A 330 -18.55 -33.31 -13.11
C PRO A 330 -19.10 -32.07 -13.79
N ASP A 331 -20.05 -31.35 -13.16
CA ASP A 331 -20.76 -30.28 -13.85
C ASP A 331 -20.07 -28.94 -13.60
N PHE A 332 -19.76 -28.24 -14.68
CA PHE A 332 -19.32 -26.84 -14.62
C PHE A 332 -20.52 -25.92 -14.63
N GLU A 333 -20.66 -25.14 -13.58
CA GLU A 333 -21.81 -24.24 -13.36
C GLU A 333 -21.35 -22.79 -13.29
N VAL A 334 -22.16 -21.89 -13.88
CA VAL A 334 -21.99 -20.44 -13.78
C VAL A 334 -23.26 -19.82 -13.21
N TRP A 335 -23.07 -19.06 -12.15
CA TRP A 335 -24.12 -18.38 -11.41
C TRP A 335 -23.95 -16.87 -11.51
N VAL A 336 -25.06 -16.13 -11.62
CA VAL A 336 -25.08 -14.68 -11.76
C VAL A 336 -26.13 -14.04 -10.86
N TRP A 337 -25.75 -12.99 -10.13
CA TRP A 337 -26.64 -12.14 -9.35
C TRP A 337 -27.11 -10.95 -10.19
N LYS A 338 -28.18 -11.13 -10.96
CA LYS A 338 -28.69 -10.14 -11.93
C LYS A 338 -29.31 -8.90 -11.30
N ASN A 339 -29.87 -9.03 -10.11
CA ASN A 339 -30.62 -7.96 -9.43
C ASN A 339 -29.92 -7.46 -8.16
N GLY A 340 -28.64 -7.75 -8.02
CA GLY A 340 -27.84 -7.43 -6.86
C GLY A 340 -27.60 -8.62 -5.94
N ILE A 341 -26.58 -8.50 -5.09
CA ILE A 341 -26.06 -9.61 -4.27
C ILE A 341 -27.03 -10.13 -3.19
N GLY A 342 -28.05 -9.34 -2.84
CA GLY A 342 -29.10 -9.71 -1.88
C GLY A 342 -30.18 -10.64 -2.46
N ASP A 343 -30.29 -10.73 -3.79
CA ASP A 343 -31.24 -11.60 -4.46
C ASP A 343 -30.61 -12.97 -4.74
N ALA A 344 -31.48 -13.98 -4.95
CA ALA A 344 -31.00 -15.32 -5.28
C ALA A 344 -30.33 -15.32 -6.68
N PRO A 345 -29.18 -15.98 -6.84
CA PRO A 345 -28.49 -16.04 -8.13
C PRO A 345 -29.25 -16.89 -9.14
N THR A 346 -28.99 -16.62 -10.41
CA THR A 346 -29.51 -17.40 -11.54
C THR A 346 -28.40 -18.31 -12.07
N LEU A 347 -28.68 -19.60 -12.21
CA LEU A 347 -27.82 -20.53 -12.93
C LEU A 347 -27.99 -20.28 -14.46
N ILE A 348 -26.96 -19.74 -15.10
CA ILE A 348 -27.00 -19.41 -16.55
C ILE A 348 -26.29 -20.47 -17.40
N PHE A 349 -25.43 -21.29 -16.82
CA PHE A 349 -24.70 -22.33 -17.51
C PHE A 349 -24.49 -23.55 -16.63
N SER A 350 -24.79 -24.74 -17.13
CA SER A 350 -24.47 -26.00 -16.45
C SER A 350 -24.22 -27.09 -17.50
N LYS A 351 -23.02 -27.65 -17.51
CA LYS A 351 -22.57 -28.66 -18.45
C LYS A 351 -21.63 -29.66 -17.83
N SER A 352 -21.83 -30.94 -18.09
CA SER A 352 -20.95 -32.01 -17.60
C SER A 352 -19.62 -32.03 -18.35
N LEU A 353 -18.55 -31.80 -17.63
CA LEU A 353 -17.19 -31.78 -18.17
C LEU A 353 -16.75 -33.10 -18.81
N PRO A 354 -16.99 -34.28 -18.20
CA PRO A 354 -16.60 -35.55 -18.80
C PRO A 354 -17.50 -36.02 -19.98
N SER A 355 -18.74 -35.60 -20.05
CA SER A 355 -19.70 -36.24 -20.96
C SER A 355 -20.38 -35.28 -21.96
N ASP A 356 -20.63 -34.02 -21.61
CA ASP A 356 -21.34 -33.10 -22.48
C ASP A 356 -20.52 -32.78 -23.75
N PRO A 357 -21.12 -32.85 -24.96
CA PRO A 357 -20.44 -32.50 -26.20
C PRO A 357 -19.84 -31.10 -26.22
N TYR A 358 -20.37 -30.17 -25.43
CA TYR A 358 -19.85 -28.81 -25.33
C TYR A 358 -18.35 -28.77 -24.98
N PHE A 359 -17.89 -29.67 -24.12
CA PHE A 359 -16.47 -29.76 -23.73
C PHE A 359 -15.66 -30.77 -24.56
N ALA A 360 -16.18 -31.27 -25.67
CA ALA A 360 -15.46 -32.17 -26.55
C ALA A 360 -14.10 -31.62 -27.03
N PRO A 361 -13.98 -30.32 -27.39
CA PRO A 361 -12.67 -29.75 -27.76
C PRO A 361 -11.62 -29.85 -26.64
N LEU A 362 -12.02 -29.64 -25.37
CA LEU A 362 -11.10 -29.76 -24.23
C LEU A 362 -10.61 -31.21 -24.07
N ARG A 363 -11.52 -32.16 -24.17
CA ARG A 363 -11.18 -33.60 -24.11
C ARG A 363 -10.29 -34.04 -25.26
N SER A 364 -10.59 -33.60 -26.49
CA SER A 364 -9.84 -33.92 -27.71
C SER A 364 -8.42 -33.30 -27.67
N ALA A 365 -8.30 -32.10 -27.11
CA ALA A 365 -7.01 -31.44 -26.95
C ALA A 365 -6.09 -32.16 -25.95
N ASN A 366 -6.60 -33.10 -25.15
CA ASN A 366 -5.89 -33.77 -24.09
C ASN A 366 -6.16 -35.29 -24.07
N PRO A 367 -5.83 -36.02 -25.17
CA PRO A 367 -6.12 -37.43 -25.26
C PRO A 367 -5.42 -38.22 -24.13
N GLY A 368 -6.15 -39.21 -23.62
CA GLY A 368 -5.65 -40.04 -22.52
C GLY A 368 -5.73 -39.43 -21.11
N THR A 369 -6.27 -38.20 -20.99
CA THR A 369 -6.55 -37.60 -19.68
C THR A 369 -7.95 -37.97 -19.23
N THR A 370 -8.07 -38.42 -18.00
CA THR A 370 -9.34 -38.77 -17.37
C THR A 370 -9.81 -37.74 -16.37
N THR A 371 -8.93 -36.82 -15.95
CA THR A 371 -9.23 -35.80 -14.96
C THR A 371 -8.95 -34.42 -15.52
N TYR A 372 -9.94 -33.55 -15.44
CA TYR A 372 -9.89 -32.15 -15.82
C TYR A 372 -10.38 -31.31 -14.64
N ASP A 373 -9.61 -30.29 -14.28
CA ASP A 373 -9.99 -29.30 -13.27
C ASP A 373 -10.15 -27.93 -13.94
N ILE A 374 -11.35 -27.35 -13.88
CA ILE A 374 -11.66 -25.99 -14.32
C ILE A 374 -12.44 -25.25 -13.23
N GLY A 375 -12.55 -23.93 -13.36
CA GLY A 375 -13.37 -23.11 -12.45
C GLY A 375 -12.68 -22.73 -11.14
N ARG A 376 -11.35 -22.81 -11.06
CA ARG A 376 -10.61 -22.31 -9.88
C ARG A 376 -10.40 -20.80 -9.94
N MET A 377 -10.31 -20.25 -11.12
CA MET A 377 -10.24 -18.82 -11.42
C MET A 377 -11.15 -18.54 -12.59
N VAL A 378 -11.73 -17.36 -12.62
CA VAL A 378 -12.64 -16.91 -13.66
C VAL A 378 -12.41 -15.45 -13.99
N ASP A 379 -12.60 -15.10 -15.23
CA ASP A 379 -12.75 -13.73 -15.68
C ASP A 379 -13.86 -13.62 -16.71
N VAL A 380 -14.41 -12.42 -16.88
CA VAL A 380 -15.54 -12.16 -17.78
C VAL A 380 -15.32 -10.86 -18.53
N ILE A 381 -15.59 -10.89 -19.82
CA ILE A 381 -15.75 -9.68 -20.63
C ILE A 381 -17.17 -9.63 -21.19
N GLY A 382 -17.78 -8.44 -21.21
CA GLY A 382 -19.17 -8.23 -21.62
C GLY A 382 -20.17 -8.44 -20.47
N ASP A 383 -21.45 -8.25 -20.75
CA ASP A 383 -22.58 -8.50 -19.86
C ASP A 383 -23.08 -9.94 -20.06
N VAL A 384 -22.92 -10.78 -19.04
CA VAL A 384 -23.32 -12.20 -19.16
C VAL A 384 -24.83 -12.41 -19.20
N THR A 385 -25.63 -11.37 -19.04
CA THR A 385 -27.09 -11.45 -19.02
C THR A 385 -27.75 -10.91 -20.30
N SER A 386 -27.00 -10.06 -21.03
CA SER A 386 -27.48 -9.44 -22.27
C SER A 386 -26.33 -9.17 -23.24
N GLY A 387 -26.64 -9.21 -24.54
CA GLY A 387 -25.63 -9.01 -25.58
C GLY A 387 -24.57 -10.10 -25.57
N GLU A 388 -23.35 -9.74 -25.94
CA GLU A 388 -22.25 -10.67 -26.11
C GLU A 388 -21.29 -10.63 -24.94
N ALA A 389 -20.96 -11.80 -24.40
CA ALA A 389 -20.01 -11.94 -23.32
C ALA A 389 -19.14 -13.20 -23.50
N ILE A 390 -17.99 -13.22 -22.84
CA ILE A 390 -17.14 -14.40 -22.76
C ILE A 390 -16.75 -14.64 -21.31
N ILE A 391 -16.94 -15.87 -20.85
CA ILE A 391 -16.42 -16.35 -19.57
C ILE A 391 -15.13 -17.11 -19.84
N GLY A 392 -14.03 -16.70 -19.22
CA GLY A 392 -12.73 -17.33 -19.31
C GLY A 392 -12.35 -18.07 -18.03
N THR A 393 -11.89 -19.29 -18.16
CA THR A 393 -11.32 -20.08 -17.05
C THR A 393 -10.14 -20.91 -17.51
N SER A 394 -9.44 -21.56 -16.59
CA SER A 394 -8.26 -22.36 -16.90
C SER A 394 -8.46 -23.82 -16.55
N CYS A 395 -7.95 -24.70 -17.42
CA CYS A 395 -7.73 -26.10 -17.10
C CYS A 395 -6.28 -26.29 -16.63
N ILE A 396 -6.12 -26.59 -15.37
CA ILE A 396 -4.81 -26.54 -14.67
C ILE A 396 -3.85 -27.62 -15.19
N GLN A 397 -4.30 -28.87 -15.30
CA GLN A 397 -3.40 -29.99 -15.61
C GLN A 397 -2.92 -30.00 -17.05
N LYS A 398 -3.51 -29.21 -17.93
CA LYS A 398 -3.26 -29.32 -19.37
C LYS A 398 -2.92 -28.00 -20.06
N ILE A 399 -2.63 -26.95 -19.32
CA ILE A 399 -2.17 -25.69 -19.88
C ILE A 399 -3.13 -25.19 -20.98
N ARG A 400 -4.41 -25.10 -20.65
CA ARG A 400 -5.46 -24.64 -21.57
C ARG A 400 -6.22 -23.49 -20.97
N SER A 401 -6.54 -22.50 -21.78
CA SER A 401 -7.63 -21.56 -21.53
C SER A 401 -8.92 -22.11 -22.11
N VAL A 402 -9.99 -21.98 -21.39
CA VAL A 402 -11.33 -22.40 -21.79
C VAL A 402 -12.22 -21.19 -21.78
N PHE A 403 -12.81 -20.87 -22.92
CA PHE A 403 -13.70 -19.75 -23.10
C PHE A 403 -15.10 -20.23 -23.46
N ILE A 404 -16.08 -19.61 -22.81
CA ILE A 404 -17.51 -19.90 -22.99
C ILE A 404 -18.14 -18.62 -23.53
N PRO A 405 -18.31 -18.50 -24.87
CA PRO A 405 -19.00 -17.37 -25.45
C PRO A 405 -20.50 -17.46 -25.16
N LEU A 406 -21.09 -16.33 -24.78
CA LEU A 406 -22.51 -16.16 -24.48
C LEU A 406 -23.11 -15.10 -25.40
N ALA A 407 -24.40 -15.29 -25.71
CA ALA A 407 -25.27 -14.27 -26.27
C ALA A 407 -26.58 -14.25 -25.46
N ASP A 408 -26.92 -13.09 -24.91
CA ASP A 408 -28.12 -12.91 -24.08
C ASP A 408 -28.25 -13.96 -22.96
N GLY A 409 -27.13 -14.26 -22.29
CA GLY A 409 -27.08 -15.21 -21.17
C GLY A 409 -27.08 -16.69 -21.56
N VAL A 410 -26.96 -17.02 -22.83
CA VAL A 410 -26.98 -18.40 -23.35
C VAL A 410 -25.69 -18.67 -24.13
N ALA A 411 -25.16 -19.90 -24.01
CA ALA A 411 -24.00 -20.30 -24.81
C ALA A 411 -24.27 -20.10 -26.31
N SER A 412 -23.46 -19.23 -26.94
CA SER A 412 -23.65 -18.81 -28.34
C SER A 412 -23.00 -19.74 -29.36
N THR A 413 -22.17 -20.68 -28.88
CA THR A 413 -21.50 -21.69 -29.71
C THR A 413 -21.88 -23.09 -29.27
N ALA A 414 -21.77 -24.06 -30.17
CA ALA A 414 -22.07 -25.46 -29.89
C ALA A 414 -21.00 -26.11 -28.99
N THR A 415 -19.82 -25.53 -28.92
CA THR A 415 -18.68 -26.03 -28.14
C THR A 415 -17.90 -24.89 -27.50
N ALA A 416 -17.25 -25.16 -26.37
CA ALA A 416 -16.31 -24.25 -25.77
C ALA A 416 -15.13 -23.98 -26.71
N VAL A 417 -14.60 -22.76 -26.69
CA VAL A 417 -13.33 -22.43 -27.32
C VAL A 417 -12.21 -22.84 -26.40
N VAL A 418 -11.28 -23.62 -26.90
CA VAL A 418 -10.14 -24.11 -26.12
C VAL A 418 -8.85 -23.69 -26.80
N GLU A 419 -8.08 -22.87 -26.10
CA GLU A 419 -6.82 -22.37 -26.62
C GLU A 419 -5.62 -23.00 -25.91
N PHE A 420 -4.64 -23.37 -26.71
CA PHE A 420 -3.39 -23.90 -26.23
C PHE A 420 -2.48 -22.74 -25.78
N ARG A 421 -1.90 -22.86 -24.60
CA ARG A 421 -0.85 -21.97 -24.12
C ARG A 421 0.51 -22.54 -24.49
N SER A 422 1.44 -21.66 -24.85
CA SER A 422 2.79 -22.04 -25.31
C SER A 422 3.48 -23.02 -24.35
N ASN A 423 4.10 -24.07 -24.89
CA ASN A 423 4.83 -25.11 -24.15
C ASN A 423 5.99 -24.61 -23.28
N SER A 424 6.53 -23.42 -23.58
CA SER A 424 7.59 -22.83 -22.76
C SER A 424 7.11 -22.38 -21.38
N LEU A 425 5.80 -22.45 -21.14
CA LEU A 425 5.14 -21.98 -19.92
C LEU A 425 4.53 -23.12 -19.13
N ALA A 426 5.14 -24.27 -19.17
CA ALA A 426 4.63 -25.58 -18.77
C ALA A 426 4.21 -25.74 -17.31
N SER A 427 4.18 -24.72 -16.48
CA SER A 427 3.69 -24.87 -15.13
C SER A 427 2.68 -23.78 -14.81
N MET A 428 1.44 -24.16 -15.00
CA MET A 428 0.30 -23.42 -14.49
C MET A 428 -0.07 -23.95 -13.13
N TRP A 429 -0.13 -23.05 -12.20
CA TRP A 429 -0.54 -23.33 -10.84
C TRP A 429 -2.04 -23.06 -10.68
N TYR A 430 -2.58 -23.40 -9.52
CA TYR A 430 -4.00 -23.29 -9.17
C TYR A 430 -4.60 -21.86 -9.29
N THR A 431 -3.78 -20.85 -9.50
CA THR A 431 -4.15 -19.44 -9.47
C THR A 431 -4.12 -18.75 -10.84
N THR A 432 -3.94 -19.49 -11.93
CA THR A 432 -3.87 -18.85 -13.22
C THR A 432 -5.27 -18.46 -13.73
N LYS A 433 -5.52 -17.17 -13.78
CA LYS A 433 -6.70 -16.53 -14.36
C LYS A 433 -6.36 -16.07 -15.78
N PRO A 434 -7.11 -16.45 -16.82
CA PRO A 434 -7.01 -15.78 -18.11
C PRO A 434 -7.82 -14.49 -18.02
N VAL A 435 -7.15 -13.35 -17.87
CA VAL A 435 -7.78 -12.04 -17.79
C VAL A 435 -8.06 -11.54 -19.19
N LEU A 436 -9.32 -11.32 -19.50
CA LEU A 436 -9.84 -10.93 -20.81
C LEU A 436 -9.81 -9.41 -20.97
N PHE A 437 -9.54 -8.94 -22.18
CA PHE A 437 -9.66 -7.54 -22.52
C PHE A 437 -10.07 -7.36 -24.00
N SER A 438 -10.80 -6.29 -24.27
CA SER A 438 -11.21 -5.97 -25.64
C SER A 438 -10.02 -5.59 -26.50
N MET A 439 -10.00 -6.08 -27.75
CA MET A 439 -9.02 -5.74 -28.78
C MET A 439 -9.62 -4.87 -29.90
N GLY A 440 -10.83 -4.41 -29.74
CA GLY A 440 -11.57 -3.63 -30.72
C GLY A 440 -12.95 -3.25 -30.19
N ASP A 441 -13.86 -2.94 -31.09
CA ASP A 441 -15.21 -2.48 -30.74
C ASP A 441 -16.16 -3.61 -30.33
N ASP A 442 -15.75 -4.87 -30.43
CA ASP A 442 -16.53 -6.03 -30.02
C ASP A 442 -15.82 -6.88 -28.96
N ASN A 443 -16.59 -7.60 -28.16
CA ASN A 443 -16.11 -8.51 -27.15
C ASN A 443 -15.90 -9.95 -27.65
N LEU A 444 -16.18 -10.23 -28.91
CA LEU A 444 -16.20 -11.60 -29.47
C LEU A 444 -14.79 -12.17 -29.69
N SER A 445 -13.81 -11.31 -29.81
CA SER A 445 -12.41 -11.70 -30.05
C SER A 445 -11.48 -11.02 -29.08
N PRO A 446 -11.62 -11.27 -27.78
CA PRO A 446 -10.76 -10.63 -26.79
C PRO A 446 -9.34 -11.17 -26.85
N GLY A 447 -8.37 -10.28 -26.56
CA GLY A 447 -7.09 -10.73 -26.09
C GLY A 447 -7.18 -11.18 -24.63
N TYR A 448 -6.14 -11.85 -24.15
CA TYR A 448 -6.06 -12.16 -22.73
C TYR A 448 -4.62 -12.18 -22.22
N VAL A 449 -4.48 -11.93 -20.93
CA VAL A 449 -3.20 -12.06 -20.21
C VAL A 449 -3.32 -13.08 -19.10
N TYR A 450 -2.21 -13.70 -18.74
CA TYR A 450 -2.13 -14.55 -17.55
C TYR A 450 -0.73 -14.52 -16.96
N GLY A 451 -0.64 -14.64 -15.64
CA GLY A 451 0.63 -14.77 -14.92
C GLY A 451 1.11 -16.22 -14.88
N SER A 452 2.42 -16.42 -14.91
CA SER A 452 2.99 -17.76 -14.70
C SER A 452 3.08 -18.06 -13.20
N GLY A 453 2.28 -19.01 -12.73
CA GLY A 453 2.22 -19.40 -11.32
C GLY A 453 3.41 -20.18 -10.78
N ASN A 454 4.50 -20.37 -11.51
CA ASN A 454 5.59 -21.21 -11.06
C ASN A 454 6.96 -20.60 -11.40
N GLU A 455 7.60 -20.00 -10.39
CA GLU A 455 9.02 -19.57 -10.39
C GLU A 455 9.49 -18.76 -11.62
N ARG A 456 8.54 -18.16 -12.34
CA ARG A 456 8.81 -17.34 -13.52
C ARG A 456 8.15 -15.99 -13.35
N ARG A 457 8.91 -14.96 -13.53
CA ARG A 457 8.49 -13.56 -13.49
C ARG A 457 7.88 -13.12 -14.82
N THR A 458 6.98 -13.94 -15.37
CA THR A 458 6.45 -13.67 -16.70
C THR A 458 4.94 -13.53 -16.66
N VAL A 459 4.46 -12.51 -17.34
CA VAL A 459 3.08 -12.35 -17.75
C VAL A 459 3.00 -12.64 -19.24
N THR A 460 2.09 -13.49 -19.64
CA THR A 460 1.89 -13.83 -21.04
C THR A 460 0.68 -13.10 -21.57
N TYR A 461 0.88 -12.35 -22.62
CA TYR A 461 -0.13 -11.70 -23.41
C TYR A 461 -0.45 -12.57 -24.63
N VAL A 462 -1.73 -12.80 -24.88
CA VAL A 462 -2.22 -13.53 -26.05
C VAL A 462 -3.18 -12.63 -26.81
N PRO A 463 -2.84 -12.21 -28.04
CA PRO A 463 -3.75 -11.40 -28.85
C PRO A 463 -4.98 -12.19 -29.29
N ALA A 464 -6.02 -11.51 -29.71
CA ALA A 464 -7.30 -12.08 -30.13
C ALA A 464 -7.19 -13.19 -31.20
N ASN A 465 -6.16 -13.14 -32.05
CA ASN A 465 -5.93 -14.15 -33.09
C ASN A 465 -5.18 -15.41 -32.58
N GLY A 466 -4.77 -15.44 -31.32
CA GLY A 466 -4.09 -16.59 -30.71
C GLY A 466 -2.71 -16.95 -31.27
N ILE A 467 -2.22 -16.25 -32.31
CA ILE A 467 -1.09 -16.72 -33.14
C ILE A 467 0.26 -16.35 -32.59
N SER A 468 0.37 -15.33 -31.73
CA SER A 468 1.66 -14.83 -31.26
C SER A 468 1.56 -14.38 -29.81
N ALA A 469 1.74 -15.31 -28.88
CA ALA A 469 1.84 -14.94 -27.48
C ALA A 469 3.15 -14.18 -27.21
N THR A 470 3.06 -13.01 -26.61
CA THR A 470 4.20 -12.24 -26.13
C THR A 470 4.36 -12.40 -24.64
N GLN A 471 5.57 -12.64 -24.19
CA GLN A 471 5.88 -12.72 -22.78
C GLN A 471 6.50 -11.43 -22.30
N PHE A 472 5.94 -10.88 -21.25
CA PHE A 472 6.54 -9.81 -20.49
C PHE A 472 7.24 -10.38 -19.27
N THR A 473 8.49 -10.00 -19.08
CA THR A 473 9.23 -10.38 -17.87
C THR A 473 9.24 -9.20 -16.91
N VAL A 474 8.85 -9.44 -15.69
CA VAL A 474 8.98 -8.43 -14.63
C VAL A 474 10.47 -8.28 -14.28
N PRO A 475 11.01 -7.05 -14.16
CA PRO A 475 12.42 -6.81 -13.88
C PRO A 475 12.91 -7.48 -12.59
N THR A 476 14.17 -7.95 -12.58
CA THR A 476 14.78 -8.59 -11.39
C THR A 476 14.99 -7.65 -10.23
N THR A 477 15.00 -6.36 -10.46
CA THR A 477 15.08 -5.33 -9.41
C THR A 477 13.88 -5.38 -8.45
N HIS A 478 12.73 -5.86 -8.94
CA HIS A 478 11.49 -5.91 -8.18
C HIS A 478 11.08 -7.34 -7.78
N PHE A 479 11.66 -8.36 -8.42
CA PHE A 479 11.28 -9.76 -8.21
C PHE A 479 12.50 -10.64 -7.95
N TRP A 480 12.40 -11.52 -6.99
CA TRP A 480 13.40 -12.55 -6.75
C TRP A 480 13.14 -13.77 -7.64
N LEU A 481 14.16 -14.58 -7.88
CA LEU A 481 14.07 -15.76 -8.77
C LEU A 481 13.02 -16.79 -8.30
N THR A 482 12.71 -16.81 -7.01
CA THR A 482 11.75 -17.73 -6.39
C THR A 482 10.33 -17.15 -6.31
N ASP A 483 10.13 -15.92 -6.75
CA ASP A 483 8.83 -15.26 -6.69
C ASP A 483 7.83 -15.85 -7.68
N LYS A 484 6.55 -15.79 -7.32
CA LYS A 484 5.43 -16.30 -8.11
C LYS A 484 4.44 -15.19 -8.40
N ILE A 485 3.95 -15.18 -9.62
CA ILE A 485 2.78 -14.38 -9.96
C ILE A 485 1.54 -15.23 -9.64
N THR A 486 0.76 -14.80 -8.66
CA THR A 486 -0.38 -15.57 -8.15
C THR A 486 -1.73 -14.95 -8.47
N GLY A 487 -1.76 -13.69 -8.84
CA GLY A 487 -2.94 -12.98 -9.31
C GLY A 487 -2.56 -11.97 -10.38
N VAL A 488 -3.42 -11.81 -11.36
CA VAL A 488 -3.35 -10.74 -12.38
C VAL A 488 -4.76 -10.28 -12.69
N ASP A 489 -4.88 -8.99 -13.02
CA ASP A 489 -6.08 -8.41 -13.59
C ASP A 489 -5.72 -7.23 -14.49
N CYS A 490 -6.63 -6.83 -15.39
CA CYS A 490 -6.43 -5.73 -16.32
C CYS A 490 -7.62 -4.80 -16.38
N ILE A 491 -7.36 -3.51 -16.61
CA ILE A 491 -8.39 -2.50 -16.87
C ILE A 491 -7.85 -1.44 -17.83
N ASP A 492 -8.70 -0.96 -18.72
CA ASP A 492 -8.37 0.20 -19.55
C ASP A 492 -8.69 1.49 -18.79
N PHE A 493 -7.73 2.39 -18.68
CA PHE A 493 -7.87 3.64 -17.96
C PHE A 493 -7.02 4.75 -18.56
N ASN A 494 -7.64 5.89 -18.85
CA ASN A 494 -7.00 7.09 -19.39
C ASN A 494 -6.03 6.82 -20.56
N GLY A 495 -6.40 5.94 -21.50
CA GLY A 495 -5.57 5.57 -22.65
C GLY A 495 -4.42 4.60 -22.36
N MET A 496 -4.33 4.11 -21.14
CA MET A 496 -3.44 3.02 -20.71
C MET A 496 -4.21 1.71 -20.61
N ARG A 497 -3.55 0.58 -20.78
CA ARG A 497 -4.02 -0.72 -20.31
C ARG A 497 -3.26 -1.11 -19.08
N LEU A 498 -3.87 -0.91 -17.93
CA LEU A 498 -3.26 -1.23 -16.65
C LEU A 498 -3.33 -2.73 -16.39
N ILE A 499 -2.22 -3.32 -15.97
CA ILE A 499 -2.18 -4.65 -15.39
C ILE A 499 -1.79 -4.56 -13.93
N GLY A 500 -2.59 -5.19 -13.07
CA GLY A 500 -2.24 -5.46 -11.68
C GLY A 500 -1.60 -6.84 -11.58
N ILE A 501 -0.49 -6.94 -10.88
CA ILE A 501 0.28 -8.18 -10.73
C ILE A 501 0.53 -8.43 -9.26
N GLN A 502 -0.02 -9.51 -8.73
CA GLN A 502 0.33 -10.02 -7.42
C GLN A 502 1.61 -10.84 -7.53
N ASN A 503 2.65 -10.39 -6.86
CA ASN A 503 3.89 -11.13 -6.69
C ASN A 503 3.99 -11.67 -5.27
N CYS A 504 4.12 -12.99 -5.14
CA CYS A 504 4.34 -13.64 -3.86
C CYS A 504 5.77 -14.20 -3.78
N HIS A 505 6.53 -13.73 -2.79
CA HIS A 505 7.80 -14.32 -2.43
C HIS A 505 7.59 -15.56 -1.59
N LYS A 506 8.06 -16.72 -2.09
CA LYS A 506 7.95 -18.00 -1.41
C LYS A 506 9.32 -18.52 -0.96
N ASP A 507 9.45 -18.83 0.31
CA ASP A 507 10.52 -19.66 0.80
C ASP A 507 10.08 -21.14 0.75
N ASN A 508 10.91 -22.01 0.17
CA ASN A 508 10.61 -23.43 0.02
C ASN A 508 10.39 -24.16 1.36
N ALA A 509 10.88 -23.60 2.45
CA ALA A 509 10.77 -24.22 3.77
C ALA A 509 9.53 -23.80 4.58
N SER A 510 8.99 -22.60 4.35
CA SER A 510 8.01 -21.99 5.27
C SER A 510 6.83 -21.31 4.60
N GLY A 511 6.64 -21.49 3.28
CA GLY A 511 5.51 -20.91 2.56
C GLY A 511 5.77 -19.47 2.08
N ILE A 512 4.71 -18.68 1.94
CA ILE A 512 4.82 -17.30 1.47
C ILE A 512 5.40 -16.42 2.56
N LYS A 513 6.42 -15.64 2.19
CA LYS A 513 7.10 -14.68 3.06
C LYS A 513 6.62 -13.27 2.89
N SER A 514 6.24 -12.90 1.69
CA SER A 514 5.71 -11.58 1.37
C SER A 514 4.91 -11.62 0.08
N ALA A 515 4.02 -10.68 -0.11
CA ALA A 515 3.37 -10.44 -1.38
C ALA A 515 3.37 -8.94 -1.69
N ARG A 516 3.30 -8.57 -2.97
CA ARG A 516 3.28 -7.19 -3.44
C ARG A 516 2.29 -7.04 -4.58
N LEU A 517 1.68 -5.88 -4.65
CA LEU A 517 0.93 -5.44 -5.81
C LEU A 517 1.81 -4.52 -6.66
N TYR A 518 1.97 -4.90 -7.92
CA TYR A 518 2.51 -4.03 -8.95
C TYR A 518 1.42 -3.60 -9.88
N VAL A 519 1.45 -2.35 -10.33
CA VAL A 519 0.60 -1.87 -11.42
C VAL A 519 1.49 -1.28 -12.50
N ALA A 520 1.23 -1.69 -13.73
CA ALA A 520 1.99 -1.27 -14.91
C ALA A 520 1.07 -1.00 -16.09
N ASP A 521 1.53 -0.16 -17.03
CA ASP A 521 0.88 0.01 -18.32
C ASP A 521 1.43 -1.01 -19.33
N ILE A 522 0.53 -1.75 -19.98
CA ILE A 522 0.83 -2.71 -21.05
C ILE A 522 0.09 -2.37 -22.34
N ALA A 523 -0.21 -1.10 -22.59
CA ALA A 523 -0.96 -0.67 -23.79
C ALA A 523 -0.26 -1.05 -25.09
N ASP A 524 1.08 -1.13 -25.10
CA ASP A 524 1.87 -1.63 -26.23
C ASP A 524 2.50 -3.00 -25.91
N PRO A 525 1.78 -4.09 -26.07
CA PRO A 525 2.29 -5.43 -25.82
C PRO A 525 3.36 -5.88 -26.82
N ALA A 526 3.48 -5.23 -27.98
CA ALA A 526 4.46 -5.58 -29.01
C ALA A 526 5.88 -5.07 -28.69
N ALA A 527 6.02 -4.08 -27.84
CA ALA A 527 7.31 -3.54 -27.39
C ALA A 527 8.15 -4.52 -26.55
N GLY A 528 7.63 -5.64 -26.21
CA GLY A 528 8.11 -6.90 -25.71
C GLY A 528 9.25 -6.93 -24.74
N ALA A 529 9.54 -7.76 -24.02
CA ALA A 529 10.56 -8.31 -23.14
C ALA A 529 10.54 -7.80 -21.69
N LEU A 530 10.34 -6.53 -21.42
CA LEU A 530 10.24 -6.00 -20.05
C LEU A 530 9.00 -5.15 -19.93
N ILE A 531 8.25 -5.32 -18.86
CA ILE A 531 7.26 -4.34 -18.46
C ILE A 531 8.05 -3.09 -18.07
N SER A 532 7.96 -2.03 -18.85
CA SER A 532 8.68 -0.78 -18.62
C SER A 532 7.79 0.32 -18.03
N GLY A 533 6.49 0.15 -18.10
CA GLY A 533 5.50 1.13 -17.66
C GLY A 533 4.99 0.91 -16.24
N PHE A 534 5.88 0.59 -15.27
CA PHE A 534 5.45 0.49 -13.88
C PHE A 534 5.00 1.84 -13.35
N LEU A 535 3.80 1.88 -12.81
CA LEU A 535 3.23 3.05 -12.14
C LEU A 535 3.58 3.05 -10.66
N PHE A 536 3.37 1.94 -9.99
CA PHE A 536 3.74 1.78 -8.59
C PHE A 536 4.01 0.32 -8.19
N ASP A 537 4.67 0.20 -7.06
CA ASP A 537 4.90 -1.01 -6.28
C ASP A 537 4.35 -0.75 -4.87
N SER A 538 3.49 -1.60 -4.37
CA SER A 538 2.89 -1.45 -3.03
C SER A 538 3.93 -1.39 -1.89
N ARG A 539 5.17 -1.71 -2.16
CA ARG A 539 6.28 -1.65 -1.20
C ARG A 539 7.17 -0.43 -1.38
N GLU A 540 7.41 0.00 -2.61
CA GLU A 540 8.38 1.05 -2.93
C GLU A 540 7.72 2.40 -3.22
N GLY A 541 6.38 2.41 -3.36
CA GLY A 541 5.63 3.61 -3.64
C GLY A 541 5.46 3.92 -5.13
N ASN A 542 5.26 5.19 -5.44
CA ASN A 542 5.06 5.66 -6.80
C ASN A 542 6.37 5.65 -7.59
N LEU A 543 6.46 4.79 -8.59
CA LEU A 543 7.66 4.60 -9.39
C LEU A 543 7.82 5.63 -10.53
N THR A 544 6.77 6.39 -10.84
CA THR A 544 6.80 7.42 -11.90
C THR A 544 7.37 8.73 -11.41
N THR A 545 7.06 9.12 -10.18
CA THR A 545 7.52 10.37 -9.57
C THR A 545 8.78 10.20 -8.74
N GLY A 546 9.10 8.97 -8.34
CA GLY A 546 10.18 8.68 -7.40
C GLY A 546 9.92 9.19 -5.99
N THR A 547 8.70 9.66 -5.72
CA THR A 547 8.26 10.13 -4.40
C THR A 547 7.56 8.97 -3.68
N ALA A 548 7.74 8.92 -2.37
CA ALA A 548 7.09 7.94 -1.51
C ALA A 548 5.68 8.40 -1.07
N ASP A 549 4.92 9.01 -1.98
CA ASP A 549 3.57 9.49 -1.70
C ASP A 549 2.61 8.34 -1.35
N ILE A 550 2.96 7.13 -1.77
CA ILE A 550 2.29 5.92 -1.34
C ILE A 550 3.18 5.28 -0.28
N PRO A 551 2.72 5.09 0.94
CA PRO A 551 3.48 4.36 1.94
C PRO A 551 3.82 2.97 1.40
N GLY A 552 5.09 2.72 1.17
CA GLY A 552 5.57 1.46 0.57
C GLY A 552 5.30 0.27 1.46
N THR A 553 5.99 0.18 2.57
CA THR A 553 5.82 -0.92 3.52
C THR A 553 5.01 -0.48 4.72
N GLY A 554 4.16 -1.36 5.20
CA GLY A 554 3.56 -1.18 6.50
C GLY A 554 2.50 -0.09 6.55
N TYR A 555 1.87 0.25 5.43
CA TYR A 555 0.71 1.10 5.49
C TYR A 555 -0.38 0.38 6.29
N SER A 556 -0.68 0.96 7.42
CA SER A 556 -1.84 0.59 8.22
C SER A 556 -2.79 1.77 8.20
N PRO A 557 -3.97 1.66 7.60
CA PRO A 557 -4.98 2.71 7.71
C PRO A 557 -5.30 2.98 9.17
N THR A 558 -5.66 4.21 9.48
CA THR A 558 -6.01 4.63 10.84
C THR A 558 -7.06 3.68 11.44
N GLY A 559 -6.73 3.03 12.55
CA GLY A 559 -7.59 2.07 13.23
C GLY A 559 -7.37 0.60 12.87
N MET A 560 -6.41 0.29 11.99
CA MET A 560 -5.98 -1.08 11.72
C MET A 560 -4.62 -1.32 12.37
N THR A 561 -4.48 -2.43 13.08
CA THR A 561 -3.42 -2.63 14.07
C THR A 561 -2.12 -3.20 13.54
N SER A 562 -2.00 -3.47 12.25
CA SER A 562 -0.78 -4.04 11.71
C SER A 562 -0.28 -3.32 10.49
N SER A 563 1.03 -3.12 10.46
CA SER A 563 1.76 -2.90 9.23
C SER A 563 1.46 -4.07 8.32
N TYR A 564 0.52 -3.87 7.43
CA TYR A 564 0.06 -4.91 6.56
C TYR A 564 1.07 -5.24 5.51
N PRO A 565 0.99 -6.46 5.19
CA PRO A 565 1.50 -7.65 5.88
C PRO A 565 2.77 -8.10 5.26
N PHE A 566 3.29 -7.34 4.39
CA PHE A 566 4.20 -7.80 3.40
C PHE A 566 5.56 -7.18 3.59
N VAL A 567 6.18 -7.49 4.70
CA VAL A 567 7.57 -7.14 4.94
C VAL A 567 8.43 -8.25 4.33
N SER A 568 9.34 -7.87 3.44
CA SER A 568 10.30 -8.81 2.86
C SER A 568 11.14 -9.45 3.96
N GLY A 569 11.15 -10.78 3.97
CA GLY A 569 11.91 -11.55 4.95
C GLY A 569 11.11 -12.03 6.16
N ASP A 570 9.93 -11.45 6.42
CA ASP A 570 9.10 -11.90 7.52
C ASP A 570 8.22 -13.07 7.12
N VAL A 571 7.97 -13.96 8.09
CA VAL A 571 6.99 -15.04 7.92
C VAL A 571 5.61 -14.40 7.98
N VAL A 572 4.85 -14.59 6.93
CA VAL A 572 3.45 -14.18 6.91
C VAL A 572 2.66 -15.27 7.62
N LEU A 573 2.12 -14.94 8.79
CA LEU A 573 1.32 -15.88 9.57
C LEU A 573 0.04 -16.23 8.80
N GLY A 574 -0.26 -17.51 8.70
CA GLY A 574 -1.50 -18.00 8.12
C GLY A 574 -1.51 -18.12 6.59
N ALA A 575 -0.51 -17.60 5.86
CA ALA A 575 -0.48 -17.73 4.41
C ALA A 575 -0.42 -19.20 3.98
N ASN A 576 -1.29 -19.58 3.04
CA ASN A 576 -1.26 -20.93 2.53
C ASN A 576 0.01 -21.18 1.69
N GLY A 577 0.58 -22.40 1.83
CA GLY A 577 1.83 -22.76 1.17
C GLY A 577 1.76 -22.75 -0.37
N ASN A 578 0.58 -22.64 -0.96
CA ASN A 578 0.38 -22.60 -2.41
C ASN A 578 0.45 -21.19 -2.99
N GLY A 579 0.37 -20.15 -2.13
CA GLY A 579 0.43 -18.77 -2.59
C GLY A 579 -0.77 -18.36 -3.42
N THR A 580 -1.96 -18.78 -3.02
CA THR A 580 -3.18 -18.39 -3.72
C THR A 580 -3.58 -16.96 -3.34
N GLY A 581 -4.28 -16.31 -4.24
CA GLY A 581 -4.80 -14.96 -4.08
C GLY A 581 -5.37 -14.46 -5.39
N ASP A 582 -5.74 -13.21 -5.42
CA ASP A 582 -6.33 -12.58 -6.61
C ASP A 582 -5.98 -11.10 -6.67
N VAL A 583 -6.10 -10.54 -7.86
CA VAL A 583 -6.09 -9.11 -8.13
C VAL A 583 -7.40 -8.77 -8.83
N ALA A 584 -7.99 -7.65 -8.48
CA ALA A 584 -9.15 -7.10 -9.14
C ALA A 584 -9.02 -5.59 -9.31
N PHE A 585 -9.55 -5.08 -10.41
CA PHE A 585 -9.73 -3.65 -10.62
C PHE A 585 -11.21 -3.27 -10.54
N GLY A 586 -11.45 -2.02 -10.14
CA GLY A 586 -12.77 -1.40 -10.22
C GLY A 586 -12.64 0.04 -10.74
N ALA A 587 -13.45 0.43 -11.70
CA ALA A 587 -13.52 1.82 -12.14
C ALA A 587 -14.44 2.64 -11.24
N SER A 588 -14.14 3.93 -11.07
CA SER A 588 -15.11 4.89 -10.54
C SER A 588 -16.24 5.12 -11.55
N GLU A 589 -17.43 5.47 -11.06
CA GLU A 589 -18.61 5.68 -11.90
C GLU A 589 -18.37 6.77 -12.96
N ASP A 590 -17.61 7.80 -12.61
CA ASP A 590 -17.28 8.93 -13.50
C ASP A 590 -16.09 8.64 -14.44
N GLY A 591 -15.45 7.46 -14.32
CA GLY A 591 -14.27 7.08 -15.09
C GLY A 591 -12.99 7.88 -14.79
N ASN A 592 -12.96 8.64 -13.70
CA ASN A 592 -11.82 9.49 -13.34
C ASN A 592 -10.79 8.79 -12.45
N ALA A 593 -11.13 7.62 -11.93
CA ALA A 593 -10.24 6.81 -11.11
C ALA A 593 -10.46 5.33 -11.35
N VAL A 594 -9.45 4.54 -11.04
CA VAL A 594 -9.54 3.09 -10.91
C VAL A 594 -8.94 2.66 -9.59
N GLN A 595 -9.55 1.68 -8.94
CA GLN A 595 -9.03 1.07 -7.74
C GLN A 595 -8.41 -0.28 -8.08
N ALA A 596 -7.25 -0.56 -7.51
CA ALA A 596 -6.54 -1.83 -7.62
C ALA A 596 -6.54 -2.54 -6.28
N TYR A 597 -7.05 -3.76 -6.25
CA TYR A 597 -7.16 -4.60 -5.05
C TYR A 597 -6.27 -5.82 -5.19
N MET A 598 -5.63 -6.21 -4.11
CA MET A 598 -4.88 -7.46 -4.01
C MET A 598 -5.29 -8.24 -2.77
N LEU A 599 -5.67 -9.48 -2.98
CA LEU A 599 -5.92 -10.45 -1.92
C LEU A 599 -4.80 -11.49 -1.91
N THR A 600 -4.25 -11.77 -0.75
CA THR A 600 -3.43 -12.96 -0.52
C THR A 600 -4.13 -13.85 0.48
N THR A 601 -4.48 -15.06 0.06
CA THR A 601 -5.22 -16.04 0.88
C THR A 601 -4.52 -16.26 2.22
N ASP A 602 -5.28 -16.25 3.31
CA ASP A 602 -4.82 -16.39 4.71
C ASP A 602 -3.85 -15.28 5.16
N ASN A 603 -3.74 -14.20 4.39
CA ASN A 603 -2.82 -13.14 4.70
C ASN A 603 -3.52 -11.79 4.77
N GLY A 604 -3.92 -11.22 3.64
CA GLY A 604 -4.52 -9.91 3.71
C GLY A 604 -4.99 -9.30 2.40
N ILE A 605 -5.50 -8.08 2.51
CA ILE A 605 -6.01 -7.28 1.41
C ILE A 605 -5.29 -5.93 1.39
N LEU A 606 -4.91 -5.48 0.19
CA LEU A 606 -4.43 -4.12 -0.11
C LEU A 606 -5.34 -3.47 -1.14
N ALA A 607 -5.52 -2.17 -1.04
CA ALA A 607 -6.28 -1.38 -1.98
C ALA A 607 -5.61 -0.03 -2.26
N TYR A 608 -5.51 0.31 -3.53
CA TYR A 608 -4.97 1.57 -4.02
C TYR A 608 -5.92 2.21 -5.01
N GLU A 609 -5.90 3.52 -5.09
CA GLU A 609 -6.60 4.29 -6.11
C GLU A 609 -5.60 4.97 -7.04
N ILE A 610 -5.85 4.91 -8.33
CA ILE A 610 -5.10 5.55 -9.39
C ILE A 610 -6.04 6.52 -10.10
N THR A 611 -5.73 7.79 -10.09
CA THR A 611 -6.58 8.82 -10.69
C THR A 611 -5.98 9.37 -11.99
N ARG A 612 -6.76 10.13 -12.72
CA ARG A 612 -6.26 10.99 -13.80
C ARG A 612 -6.15 12.45 -13.36
N TYR A 613 -6.29 12.75 -12.09
CA TYR A 613 -6.15 14.10 -11.57
C TYR A 613 -4.67 14.48 -11.47
N ASP A 614 -4.38 15.71 -11.92
CA ASP A 614 -3.09 16.39 -11.77
C ASP A 614 -3.24 17.34 -10.58
N ILE A 615 -2.79 16.87 -9.41
CA ILE A 615 -2.98 17.55 -8.13
C ILE A 615 -1.63 17.69 -7.44
#